data_b038cb161d8d09711c3229b4bb4b613a
#
_entry.id   b038cb161d8d09711c3229b4bb4b613a
#
_cell.length_a   1.000
_cell.length_b   1.000
_cell.length_c   1.000
_cell.angle_alpha   90.00
_cell.angle_beta   90.00
_cell.angle_gamma   90.00
#
_symmetry.space_group_name_H-M   'P 1'
#
loop_
_entity.id
_entity.type
_entity.pdbx_description
1 polymer ?
#
loop_
_entity_poly.entity_id
_entity_poly.type
_entity_poly.pdbx_seq_one_letter_code
_entity_poly.pdbx_strand_id
1 'polypeptide(L)'
;MKRLALALAVVAVLTGCSGASNSGGRTTCADFLAMRTEDQDATVARYLKERDGKNSSTGDIVSQRSAFAKLCTPEDKKDSKIADLG
;
A
#
# COMPACT_ATOMS: atom_id res chain seq x y z
N MET A 1 -26.70 -25.04 -1.08
CA MET A 1 -25.52 -25.44 -1.81
C MET A 1 -24.87 -24.31 -2.52
N LYS A 2 -25.54 -23.75 -3.46
CA LYS A 2 -24.95 -22.64 -4.21
C LYS A 2 -24.55 -21.51 -3.35
N ARG A 3 -25.29 -21.30 -2.33
CA ARG A 3 -24.99 -20.22 -1.41
C ARG A 3 -23.63 -20.34 -0.78
N LEU A 4 -23.23 -21.56 -0.52
CA LEU A 4 -21.94 -21.78 0.10
C LEU A 4 -20.80 -21.30 -0.78
N ALA A 5 -20.94 -21.53 -2.06
CA ALA A 5 -19.91 -21.10 -2.97
C ALA A 5 -19.74 -19.58 -2.93
N LEU A 6 -20.84 -18.88 -2.80
CA LEU A 6 -20.77 -17.44 -2.73
C LEU A 6 -20.04 -16.98 -1.49
N ALA A 7 -20.31 -17.63 -0.39
CA ALA A 7 -19.64 -17.26 0.84
C ALA A 7 -18.14 -17.43 0.73
N LEU A 8 -17.73 -18.49 0.10
CA LEU A 8 -16.31 -18.73 -0.09
C LEU A 8 -15.66 -17.67 -0.93
N ALA A 9 -16.35 -17.25 -1.95
CA ALA A 9 -15.80 -16.21 -2.82
C ALA A 9 -15.55 -14.93 -2.04
N VAL A 10 -16.46 -14.60 -1.17
CA VAL A 10 -16.32 -13.40 -0.35
C VAL A 10 -15.08 -13.49 0.52
N VAL A 11 -14.89 -14.63 1.13
CA VAL A 11 -13.74 -14.82 2.00
C VAL A 11 -12.45 -14.65 1.21
N ALA A 12 -12.40 -15.22 0.04
CA ALA A 12 -11.21 -15.12 -0.79
C ALA A 12 -10.87 -13.66 -1.11
N VAL A 13 -11.89 -12.90 -1.38
CA VAL A 13 -11.68 -11.49 -1.71
C VAL A 13 -11.06 -10.74 -0.53
N LEU A 14 -11.57 -10.97 0.65
CA LEU A 14 -11.03 -10.33 1.83
C LEU A 14 -9.58 -10.67 2.04
N THR A 15 -9.27 -11.94 1.91
CA THR A 15 -7.91 -12.38 2.09
C THR A 15 -7.00 -11.72 1.07
N GLY A 16 -7.43 -11.69 -0.16
CA GLY A 16 -6.63 -11.07 -1.20
C GLY A 16 -6.36 -9.62 -0.92
N CYS A 17 -7.35 -8.90 -0.49
CA CYS A 17 -7.18 -7.49 -0.21
C CYS A 17 -6.13 -7.25 0.85
N SER A 18 -6.23 -7.95 1.96
CA SER A 18 -5.31 -7.69 3.04
C SER A 18 -3.90 -8.16 2.73
N GLY A 19 -3.77 -9.30 2.08
CA GLY A 19 -2.45 -9.85 1.82
C GLY A 19 -1.74 -9.20 0.67
N ALA A 20 -2.48 -8.92 -0.38
CA ALA A 20 -1.86 -8.44 -1.61
C ALA A 20 -1.52 -6.96 -1.60
N SER A 21 -2.13 -6.19 -0.73
CA SER A 21 -1.99 -4.74 -0.83
C SER A 21 -0.67 -4.21 -0.30
N ASN A 22 0.06 -4.98 0.47
CA ASN A 22 1.31 -4.46 1.03
C ASN A 22 2.51 -4.93 0.24
N SER A 23 2.76 -4.28 -0.87
CA SER A 23 3.92 -4.56 -1.70
C SER A 23 5.11 -3.65 -1.39
N GLY A 24 5.02 -2.86 -0.33
CA GLY A 24 6.10 -1.97 0.05
C GLY A 24 6.43 -1.01 -1.08
N GLY A 25 7.71 -0.85 -1.33
CA GLY A 25 8.16 0.10 -2.35
C GLY A 25 7.74 -0.23 -3.76
N ARG A 26 7.27 -1.45 -4.02
CA ARG A 26 6.80 -1.82 -5.36
C ARG A 26 5.36 -1.40 -5.63
N THR A 27 4.69 -0.84 -4.65
CA THR A 27 3.33 -0.34 -4.81
C THR A 27 3.32 0.80 -5.81
N THR A 28 2.38 0.77 -6.75
CA THR A 28 2.26 1.89 -7.69
C THR A 28 1.54 3.05 -7.04
N CYS A 29 1.72 4.23 -7.61
CA CYS A 29 1.00 5.41 -7.13
C CYS A 29 -0.51 5.22 -7.17
N ALA A 30 -1.04 4.64 -8.24
CA ALA A 30 -2.47 4.43 -8.35
C ALA A 30 -2.97 3.55 -7.21
N ASP A 31 -2.27 2.46 -6.93
CA ASP A 31 -2.65 1.57 -5.84
C ASP A 31 -2.51 2.26 -4.50
N PHE A 32 -1.44 3.02 -4.32
CA PHE A 32 -1.19 3.71 -3.06
C PHE A 32 -2.30 4.71 -2.75
N LEU A 33 -2.69 5.50 -3.74
CA LEU A 33 -3.73 6.51 -3.53
C LEU A 33 -5.11 5.89 -3.31
N ALA A 34 -5.32 4.67 -3.78
CA ALA A 34 -6.58 3.97 -3.58
C ALA A 34 -6.69 3.34 -2.20
N MET A 35 -5.60 3.27 -1.46
CA MET A 35 -5.59 2.66 -0.13
C MET A 35 -6.14 3.61 0.91
N ARG A 36 -6.69 3.01 1.98
CA ARG A 36 -7.04 3.79 3.15
C ARG A 36 -5.77 4.17 3.90
N THR A 37 -5.89 5.15 4.77
CA THR A 37 -4.74 5.68 5.49
C THR A 37 -3.95 4.60 6.22
N GLU A 38 -4.63 3.68 6.89
CA GLU A 38 -3.94 2.62 7.61
C GLU A 38 -3.12 1.74 6.69
N ASP A 39 -3.67 1.46 5.52
CA ASP A 39 -2.97 0.62 4.55
C ASP A 39 -1.80 1.37 3.93
N GLN A 40 -1.95 2.66 3.72
CA GLN A 40 -0.84 3.47 3.24
C GLN A 40 0.29 3.49 4.26
N ASP A 41 -0.06 3.63 5.54
CA ASP A 41 0.96 3.62 6.60
C ASP A 41 1.68 2.27 6.65
N ALA A 42 0.95 1.18 6.52
CA ALA A 42 1.57 -0.14 6.53
C ALA A 42 2.49 -0.33 5.33
N THR A 43 2.06 0.16 4.18
CA THR A 43 2.87 0.08 2.96
C THR A 43 4.16 0.89 3.10
N VAL A 44 4.05 2.09 3.64
CA VAL A 44 5.21 2.94 3.86
C VAL A 44 6.15 2.31 4.90
N ALA A 45 5.59 1.76 5.97
CA ALA A 45 6.40 1.11 6.98
C ALA A 45 7.23 -0.01 6.38
N ARG A 46 6.64 -0.80 5.50
CA ARG A 46 7.37 -1.86 4.83
C ARG A 46 8.44 -1.31 3.90
N TYR A 47 8.11 -0.27 3.15
CA TYR A 47 9.07 0.37 2.26
C TYR A 47 10.27 0.87 3.05
N LEU A 48 10.03 1.56 4.16
CA LEU A 48 11.12 2.10 4.97
C LEU A 48 11.97 0.99 5.57
N LYS A 49 11.34 -0.10 5.99
CA LYS A 49 12.07 -1.23 6.51
C LYS A 49 12.93 -1.88 5.43
N GLU A 50 12.40 -2.00 4.23
CA GLU A 50 13.17 -2.54 3.11
C GLU A 50 14.36 -1.66 2.78
N ARG A 51 14.16 -0.35 2.84
CA ARG A 51 15.23 0.60 2.53
C ARG A 51 16.28 0.68 3.62
N ASP A 52 15.84 0.75 4.86
CA ASP A 52 16.74 1.03 6.00
C ASP A 52 17.14 -0.22 6.79
N GLY A 53 16.47 -1.33 6.57
CA GLY A 53 16.77 -2.56 7.29
C GLY A 53 16.23 -2.62 8.70
N LYS A 54 15.45 -1.65 9.12
CA LYS A 54 14.89 -1.59 10.46
C LYS A 54 13.57 -0.88 10.46
N ASN A 55 12.82 -1.03 11.54
CA ASN A 55 11.52 -0.37 11.69
C ASN A 55 11.69 1.12 11.85
N SER A 56 10.78 1.89 11.28
CA SER A 56 10.77 3.33 11.39
C SER A 56 9.81 3.77 12.48
N SER A 57 10.00 4.99 12.96
CA SER A 57 9.08 5.57 13.92
C SER A 57 7.76 5.92 13.25
N THR A 58 6.72 6.07 14.06
CA THR A 58 5.42 6.50 13.55
C THR A 58 5.52 7.84 12.83
N GLY A 59 6.30 8.76 13.39
CA GLY A 59 6.48 10.07 12.76
C GLY A 59 7.09 9.98 11.38
N ASP A 60 8.09 9.12 11.22
CA ASP A 60 8.73 8.93 9.93
C ASP A 60 7.76 8.35 8.92
N ILE A 61 6.94 7.38 9.37
CA ILE A 61 5.96 6.75 8.50
C ILE A 61 4.94 7.77 8.01
N VAL A 62 4.41 8.58 8.91
CA VAL A 62 3.41 9.59 8.56
C VAL A 62 3.99 10.63 7.61
N SER A 63 5.19 11.09 7.88
CA SER A 63 5.85 12.06 7.01
C SER A 63 6.05 11.51 5.61
N GLN A 64 6.54 10.28 5.52
CA GLN A 64 6.79 9.67 4.23
C GLN A 64 5.48 9.39 3.49
N ARG A 65 4.44 8.98 4.21
CA ARG A 65 3.13 8.78 3.61
C ARG A 65 2.62 10.05 2.96
N SER A 66 2.74 11.17 3.67
CA SER A 66 2.31 12.46 3.14
C SER A 66 3.11 12.84 1.91
N ALA A 67 4.40 12.59 1.93
CA ALA A 67 5.25 12.89 0.79
C ALA A 67 4.86 12.07 -0.43
N PHE A 68 4.62 10.78 -0.24
CA PHE A 68 4.21 9.92 -1.36
C PHE A 68 2.84 10.34 -1.89
N ALA A 69 1.92 10.73 -1.03
CA ALA A 69 0.61 11.17 -1.48
C ALA A 69 0.73 12.37 -2.41
N LYS A 70 1.62 13.29 -2.08
CA LYS A 70 1.85 14.45 -2.93
C LYS A 70 2.54 14.07 -4.24
N LEU A 71 3.57 13.24 -4.14
CA LEU A 71 4.34 12.86 -5.32
C LEU A 71 3.51 12.02 -6.28
N CYS A 72 2.53 11.28 -5.77
CA CYS A 72 1.67 10.44 -6.59
C CYS A 72 0.47 11.17 -7.18
N THR A 73 0.23 12.43 -6.78
CA THR A 73 -0.93 13.17 -7.25
C THR A 73 -0.94 13.42 -8.75
N PRO A 74 0.18 13.78 -9.42
CA PRO A 74 0.15 13.99 -10.87
C PRO A 74 -0.26 12.73 -11.61
N GLU A 75 -1.11 12.91 -12.60
CA GLU A 75 -1.67 11.79 -13.36
C GLU A 75 -0.60 10.94 -14.03
N ASP A 76 0.48 11.56 -14.48
CA ASP A 76 1.54 10.83 -15.17
C ASP A 76 2.38 9.96 -14.22
N LYS A 77 2.13 10.05 -12.92
CA LYS A 77 2.86 9.25 -11.95
C LYS A 77 2.12 7.98 -11.53
N LYS A 78 0.92 7.79 -12.00
CA LYS A 78 0.07 6.71 -11.46
C LYS A 78 0.69 5.32 -11.61
N ASP A 79 1.50 5.10 -12.62
CA ASP A 79 2.14 3.80 -12.83
C ASP A 79 3.52 3.71 -12.21
N SER A 80 4.01 4.78 -11.61
CA SER A 80 5.31 4.78 -10.95
C SER A 80 5.23 4.04 -9.63
N LYS A 81 6.31 3.36 -9.28
CA LYS A 81 6.39 2.71 -7.97
C LYS A 81 6.84 3.75 -6.95
N ILE A 82 6.28 3.66 -5.74
CA ILE A 82 6.61 4.66 -4.73
C ILE A 82 8.10 4.67 -4.41
N ALA A 83 8.77 3.52 -4.48
CA ALA A 83 10.20 3.46 -4.23
C ALA A 83 11.00 4.30 -5.21
N ASP A 84 10.49 4.47 -6.41
CA ASP A 84 11.19 5.25 -7.43
C ASP A 84 11.05 6.75 -7.21
N LEU A 85 10.13 7.16 -6.36
CA LEU A 85 9.89 8.57 -6.07
C LEU A 85 10.60 9.03 -4.81
N GLY A 86 10.90 8.09 -3.92
CA GLY A 86 11.45 8.40 -2.60
C GLY A 86 12.95 8.57 -2.50
#